data_fbbd78e5b4e07e3d183e376430bd4781
#
_entry.id   fbbd78e5b4e07e3d183e376430bd4781
#
_cell.length_a   1.000
_cell.length_b   1.000
_cell.length_c   1.000
_cell.angle_alpha   90.00
_cell.angle_beta   90.00
_cell.angle_gamma   90.00
#
_symmetry.space_group_name_H-M   'P 1'
#
loop_
_entity.id
_entity.type
_entity.pdbx_description
1 polymer ?
#
loop_
_entity_poly.entity_id
_entity_poly.type
_entity_poly.pdbx_seq_one_letter_code
_entity_poly.pdbx_strand_id
1 'polypeptide(L)'
;MRHCFAISAYGDSPYLEDCLRSLKAQTAGDACIIICTSTPDAFIKGLAAKYDVPFYARDGASSLRDDWNFAVETAVREMKAELVTVAHQDDLYHPDYLKALKAACRIYPDLSVFCTRYRTINAASEPVRGTAEAVKRILRLPLRLRRLADRTLIKRSALIFGNSIGCPTCTYNVTRTGLPVFCNDYHFVIDWETLWRLGGMPGRFVCLEKELLDYRVHDQAETKKNIKNHVREQEEQEMFERIWPRPVARLLMHFYKKAYAAYD
;
A
#
# COMPACT_ATOMS: atom_id res chain seq x y z
N MET A 1 -1.12 -10.28 18.06
CA MET A 1 -0.31 -9.32 17.27
C MET A 1 -0.96 -7.95 17.35
N ARG A 2 -0.15 -6.95 17.72
CA ARG A 2 -0.58 -5.54 17.80
C ARG A 2 -0.47 -4.91 16.43
N HIS A 3 -1.54 -4.26 15.97
CA HIS A 3 -1.59 -3.57 14.68
C HIS A 3 -1.56 -2.04 14.87
N CYS A 4 -0.95 -1.31 13.94
CA CYS A 4 -1.00 0.14 13.84
C CYS A 4 -1.22 0.58 12.39
N PHE A 5 -2.11 1.54 12.19
CA PHE A 5 -2.19 2.34 10.98
C PHE A 5 -1.19 3.50 11.10
N ALA A 6 -0.18 3.52 10.27
CA ALA A 6 0.79 4.60 10.21
C ALA A 6 0.50 5.45 8.96
N ILE A 7 -0.12 6.62 9.16
CA ILE A 7 -0.44 7.53 8.08
C ILE A 7 0.85 8.22 7.64
N SER A 8 1.23 8.09 6.37
CA SER A 8 2.28 8.88 5.74
C SER A 8 1.65 10.15 5.19
N ALA A 9 1.77 11.24 5.94
CA ALA A 9 1.19 12.54 5.59
C ALA A 9 2.22 13.43 4.90
N TYR A 10 1.78 14.19 3.89
CA TYR A 10 2.61 15.10 3.11
C TYR A 10 1.82 16.35 2.72
N GLY A 11 2.29 17.52 3.15
CA GLY A 11 1.67 18.81 2.85
C GLY A 11 0.20 18.92 3.28
N ASP A 12 -0.46 19.97 2.81
CA ASP A 12 -1.87 20.28 3.14
C ASP A 12 -2.85 19.44 2.31
N SER A 13 -2.88 18.13 2.52
CA SER A 13 -3.83 17.28 1.79
C SER A 13 -5.27 17.49 2.29
N PRO A 14 -6.20 17.88 1.42
CA PRO A 14 -7.60 18.04 1.80
C PRO A 14 -8.29 16.72 2.19
N TYR A 15 -7.63 15.60 1.94
CA TYR A 15 -8.17 14.25 2.17
C TYR A 15 -7.73 13.64 3.51
N LEU A 16 -6.69 14.21 4.18
CA LEU A 16 -6.12 13.67 5.41
C LEU A 16 -7.18 13.52 6.52
N GLU A 17 -8.09 14.49 6.64
CA GLU A 17 -9.15 14.40 7.65
C GLU A 17 -10.12 13.26 7.39
N ASP A 18 -10.50 13.02 6.13
CA ASP A 18 -11.39 11.92 5.76
C ASP A 18 -10.72 10.56 5.98
N CYS A 19 -9.43 10.46 5.67
CA CYS A 19 -8.61 9.28 6.00
C CYS A 19 -8.66 9.00 7.50
N LEU A 20 -8.37 10.00 8.34
CA LEU A 20 -8.41 9.87 9.81
C LEU A 20 -9.79 9.41 10.31
N ARG A 21 -10.87 10.01 9.81
CA ARG A 21 -12.24 9.60 10.18
C ARG A 21 -12.49 8.13 9.84
N SER A 22 -12.07 7.70 8.65
CA SER A 22 -12.24 6.31 8.20
C SER A 22 -11.49 5.32 9.09
N LEU A 23 -10.29 5.69 9.54
CA LEU A 23 -9.48 4.87 10.45
C LEU A 23 -10.04 4.84 11.87
N LYS A 24 -10.59 5.95 12.38
CA LYS A 24 -11.28 5.99 13.69
C LYS A 24 -12.59 5.19 13.69
N ALA A 25 -13.19 4.96 12.53
CA ALA A 25 -14.45 4.21 12.37
C ALA A 25 -14.28 2.68 12.32
N GLN A 26 -13.09 2.13 12.64
CA GLN A 26 -12.88 0.69 12.60
C GLN A 26 -13.73 -0.07 13.64
N THR A 27 -14.41 -1.14 13.21
CA THR A 27 -15.37 -1.90 14.04
C THR A 27 -14.71 -2.91 14.98
N ALA A 28 -13.41 -3.17 14.83
CA ALA A 28 -12.71 -4.20 15.62
C ALA A 28 -12.10 -3.67 16.94
N GLY A 29 -12.66 -2.61 17.50
CA GLY A 29 -12.17 -1.91 18.68
C GLY A 29 -11.21 -0.77 18.34
N ASP A 30 -10.59 -0.16 19.35
CA ASP A 30 -9.72 0.98 19.19
C ASP A 30 -8.56 0.67 18.24
N ALA A 31 -8.55 1.35 17.10
CA ALA A 31 -7.47 1.25 16.14
C ALA A 31 -6.27 2.08 16.64
N CYS A 32 -5.09 1.48 16.68
CA CYS A 32 -3.86 2.25 16.85
C CYS A 32 -3.61 3.03 15.55
N ILE A 33 -3.52 4.35 15.65
CA ILE A 33 -3.30 5.27 14.52
C ILE A 33 -2.20 6.23 14.93
N ILE A 34 -1.24 6.48 14.03
CA ILE A 34 -0.24 7.54 14.15
C ILE A 34 -0.16 8.32 12.85
N ILE A 35 0.25 9.59 12.95
CA ILE A 35 0.59 10.42 11.78
C ILE A 35 2.10 10.62 11.75
N CYS A 36 2.70 10.29 10.61
CA CYS A 36 4.12 10.48 10.32
C CYS A 36 4.30 11.38 9.10
N THR A 37 5.24 12.33 9.17
CA THR A 37 5.47 13.26 8.06
C THR A 37 6.93 13.71 7.99
N SER A 38 7.39 14.05 6.78
CA SER A 38 8.63 14.78 6.51
C SER A 38 8.38 16.26 6.20
N THR A 39 7.10 16.68 6.14
CA THR A 39 6.67 18.07 5.87
C THR A 39 5.77 18.58 6.99
N PRO A 40 6.29 18.69 8.24
CA PRO A 40 5.46 19.09 9.38
C PRO A 40 4.97 20.53 9.23
N ASP A 41 3.66 20.71 9.33
CA ASP A 41 3.00 22.02 9.28
C ASP A 41 1.90 22.15 10.34
N ALA A 42 1.26 23.32 10.39
CA ALA A 42 0.20 23.62 11.36
C ALA A 42 -1.09 22.83 11.06
N PHE A 43 -1.38 22.54 9.77
CA PHE A 43 -2.56 21.82 9.34
C PHE A 43 -2.52 20.37 9.83
N ILE A 44 -1.43 19.64 9.54
CA ILE A 44 -1.25 18.25 9.96
C ILE A 44 -1.26 18.14 11.49
N LYS A 45 -0.53 19.04 12.19
CA LYS A 45 -0.50 19.09 13.67
C LYS A 45 -1.89 19.37 14.24
N GLY A 46 -2.63 20.29 13.63
CA GLY A 46 -4.00 20.62 14.03
C GLY A 46 -4.95 19.42 13.93
N LEU A 47 -4.86 18.65 12.84
CA LEU A 47 -5.65 17.42 12.68
C LEU A 47 -5.23 16.33 13.67
N ALA A 48 -3.93 16.15 13.91
CA ALA A 48 -3.44 15.21 14.91
C ALA A 48 -4.02 15.53 16.30
N ALA A 49 -3.97 16.79 16.72
CA ALA A 49 -4.54 17.24 17.99
C ALA A 49 -6.08 17.07 18.02
N LYS A 50 -6.77 17.47 16.95
CA LYS A 50 -8.25 17.35 16.84
C LYS A 50 -8.75 15.92 17.01
N TYR A 51 -8.01 14.96 16.47
CA TYR A 51 -8.41 13.55 16.50
C TYR A 51 -7.72 12.74 17.61
N ASP A 52 -6.94 13.40 18.48
CA ASP A 52 -6.15 12.75 19.53
C ASP A 52 -5.34 11.57 18.96
N VAL A 53 -4.47 11.88 17.98
CA VAL A 53 -3.61 10.93 17.30
C VAL A 53 -2.15 11.35 17.46
N PRO A 54 -1.24 10.46 17.90
CA PRO A 54 0.18 10.77 18.02
C PRO A 54 0.77 11.24 16.68
N PHE A 55 1.57 12.30 16.76
CA PHE A 55 2.20 12.95 15.62
C PHE A 55 3.72 12.81 15.72
N TYR A 56 4.34 12.39 14.62
CA TYR A 56 5.79 12.24 14.52
C TYR A 56 6.29 12.89 13.23
N ALA A 57 7.37 13.64 13.34
CA ALA A 57 8.03 14.26 12.20
C ALA A 57 9.45 13.71 12.06
N ARG A 58 9.92 13.59 10.83
CA ARG A 58 11.33 13.35 10.53
C ARG A 58 11.95 14.55 9.83
N ASP A 59 13.25 14.70 9.97
CA ASP A 59 14.05 15.65 9.21
C ASP A 59 14.49 15.06 7.86
N GLY A 60 14.98 15.94 6.98
CA GLY A 60 15.53 15.58 5.68
C GLY A 60 14.52 15.69 4.53
N ALA A 61 15.00 15.42 3.31
CA ALA A 61 14.18 15.50 2.11
C ALA A 61 13.08 14.44 2.12
N SER A 62 11.88 14.82 1.63
CA SER A 62 10.78 13.89 1.47
C SER A 62 11.04 12.93 0.32
N SER A 63 10.79 11.65 0.55
CA SER A 63 10.69 10.61 -0.47
C SER A 63 9.69 9.56 -0.01
N LEU A 64 8.96 8.95 -0.95
CA LEU A 64 7.97 7.91 -0.61
C LEU A 64 8.59 6.77 0.20
N ARG A 65 9.77 6.27 -0.21
CA ARG A 65 10.46 5.19 0.47
C ARG A 65 10.80 5.54 1.91
N ASP A 66 11.42 6.71 2.11
CA ASP A 66 11.92 7.08 3.43
C ASP A 66 10.76 7.48 4.35
N ASP A 67 9.71 8.11 3.81
CA ASP A 67 8.51 8.46 4.56
C ASP A 67 7.72 7.20 4.98
N TRP A 68 7.61 6.20 4.09
CA TRP A 68 6.96 4.93 4.43
C TRP A 68 7.77 4.12 5.45
N ASN A 69 9.09 4.04 5.31
CA ASN A 69 9.94 3.38 6.31
C ASN A 69 9.89 4.10 7.66
N PHE A 70 9.94 5.43 7.68
CA PHE A 70 9.79 6.21 8.91
C PHE A 70 8.46 5.91 9.60
N ALA A 71 7.36 5.84 8.84
CA ALA A 71 6.04 5.50 9.38
C ALA A 71 6.02 4.09 9.99
N VAL A 72 6.59 3.10 9.29
CA VAL A 72 6.67 1.72 9.78
C VAL A 72 7.54 1.63 11.03
N GLU A 73 8.74 2.19 11.00
CA GLU A 73 9.70 2.15 12.12
C GLU A 73 9.16 2.87 13.35
N THR A 74 8.47 4.00 13.15
CA THR A 74 7.81 4.73 14.25
C THR A 74 6.69 3.90 14.87
N ALA A 75 5.85 3.25 14.06
CA ALA A 75 4.80 2.36 14.56
C ALA A 75 5.38 1.19 15.39
N VAL A 76 6.51 0.63 14.95
CA VAL A 76 7.20 -0.45 15.69
C VAL A 76 7.80 0.08 16.98
N ARG A 77 8.53 1.18 16.92
CA ARG A 77 9.27 1.75 18.06
C ARG A 77 8.33 2.29 19.14
N GLU A 78 7.37 3.12 18.75
CA GLU A 78 6.51 3.85 19.68
C GLU A 78 5.27 3.05 20.10
N MET A 79 4.61 2.38 19.14
CA MET A 79 3.36 1.65 19.40
C MET A 79 3.58 0.16 19.67
N LYS A 80 4.84 -0.34 19.56
CA LYS A 80 5.17 -1.78 19.68
C LYS A 80 4.34 -2.63 18.71
N ALA A 81 4.11 -2.09 17.50
CA ALA A 81 3.34 -2.76 16.47
C ALA A 81 4.13 -3.93 15.86
N GLU A 82 3.47 -5.06 15.68
CA GLU A 82 3.97 -6.23 14.94
C GLU A 82 3.41 -6.25 13.51
N LEU A 83 2.26 -5.61 13.33
CA LEU A 83 1.55 -5.46 12.06
C LEU A 83 1.40 -3.96 11.76
N VAL A 84 1.89 -3.52 10.61
CA VAL A 84 1.80 -2.11 10.23
C VAL A 84 1.15 -1.97 8.85
N THR A 85 0.12 -1.13 8.79
CA THR A 85 -0.46 -0.65 7.54
C THR A 85 0.07 0.76 7.30
N VAL A 86 0.82 0.97 6.20
CA VAL A 86 1.17 2.32 5.75
C VAL A 86 -0.08 2.90 5.08
N ALA A 87 -0.79 3.73 5.83
CA ALA A 87 -2.01 4.36 5.33
C ALA A 87 -1.66 5.59 4.50
N HIS A 88 -2.16 5.63 3.26
CA HIS A 88 -2.02 6.82 2.43
C HIS A 88 -3.08 7.84 2.84
N GLN A 89 -2.66 9.09 2.95
CA GLN A 89 -3.52 10.18 3.45
C GLN A 89 -4.74 10.48 2.59
N ASP A 90 -4.74 10.00 1.33
CA ASP A 90 -5.77 10.29 0.35
C ASP A 90 -6.88 9.23 0.30
N ASP A 91 -6.66 8.07 0.94
CA ASP A 91 -7.51 6.90 0.85
C ASP A 91 -8.46 6.75 2.04
N LEU A 92 -9.55 5.99 1.83
CA LEU A 92 -10.54 5.70 2.88
C LEU A 92 -10.56 4.22 3.20
N TYR A 93 -10.44 3.88 4.48
CA TYR A 93 -10.51 2.50 4.93
C TYR A 93 -11.93 2.10 5.32
N HIS A 94 -12.40 0.97 4.80
CA HIS A 94 -13.68 0.41 5.21
C HIS A 94 -13.65 0.03 6.71
N PRO A 95 -14.74 0.23 7.46
CA PRO A 95 -14.80 -0.04 8.91
C PRO A 95 -14.40 -1.47 9.32
N ASP A 96 -14.55 -2.44 8.43
CA ASP A 96 -14.22 -3.84 8.69
C ASP A 96 -12.78 -4.24 8.31
N TYR A 97 -11.91 -3.31 7.88
CA TYR A 97 -10.53 -3.63 7.48
C TYR A 97 -9.75 -4.29 8.62
N LEU A 98 -9.70 -3.66 9.79
CA LEU A 98 -9.00 -4.19 10.96
C LEU A 98 -9.59 -5.52 11.46
N LYS A 99 -10.92 -5.67 11.41
CA LYS A 99 -11.59 -6.92 11.74
C LYS A 99 -11.18 -8.06 10.82
N ALA A 100 -11.11 -7.77 9.52
CA ALA A 100 -10.69 -8.75 8.52
C ALA A 100 -9.21 -9.14 8.66
N LEU A 101 -8.33 -8.17 8.94
CA LEU A 101 -6.92 -8.42 9.25
C LEU A 101 -6.76 -9.31 10.49
N LYS A 102 -7.42 -8.97 11.61
CA LYS A 102 -7.37 -9.78 12.85
C LYS A 102 -7.85 -11.21 12.61
N ALA A 103 -8.90 -11.40 11.81
CA ALA A 103 -9.39 -12.72 11.43
C ALA A 103 -8.37 -13.50 10.58
N ALA A 104 -7.73 -12.82 9.60
CA ALA A 104 -6.68 -13.44 8.77
C ALA A 104 -5.47 -13.90 9.62
N CYS A 105 -5.02 -13.09 10.57
CA CYS A 105 -3.91 -13.44 11.47
C CYS A 105 -4.20 -14.65 12.36
N ARG A 106 -5.47 -14.83 12.78
CA ARG A 106 -5.86 -16.02 13.57
C ARG A 106 -5.83 -17.29 12.73
N ILE A 107 -6.24 -17.21 11.46
CA ILE A 107 -6.29 -18.35 10.54
C ILE A 107 -4.90 -18.70 9.99
N TYR A 108 -4.06 -17.70 9.77
CA TYR A 108 -2.74 -17.83 9.17
C TYR A 108 -1.65 -17.22 10.07
N PRO A 109 -1.14 -17.97 11.07
CA PRO A 109 -0.10 -17.47 11.97
C PRO A 109 1.22 -17.14 11.27
N ASP A 110 1.42 -17.66 10.06
CA ASP A 110 2.57 -17.43 9.18
C ASP A 110 2.38 -16.23 8.23
N LEU A 111 1.31 -15.43 8.39
CA LEU A 111 1.05 -14.25 7.59
C LEU A 111 2.24 -13.28 7.61
N SER A 112 2.77 -12.94 6.44
CA SER A 112 3.80 -11.91 6.24
C SER A 112 3.25 -10.63 5.62
N VAL A 113 2.32 -10.75 4.65
CA VAL A 113 1.63 -9.62 4.02
C VAL A 113 0.14 -9.92 3.97
N PHE A 114 -0.67 -8.99 4.46
CA PHE A 114 -2.11 -8.98 4.26
C PHE A 114 -2.46 -7.92 3.22
N CYS A 115 -3.40 -8.20 2.35
CA CYS A 115 -3.94 -7.21 1.42
C CYS A 115 -5.41 -7.49 1.10
N THR A 116 -6.08 -6.48 0.56
CA THR A 116 -7.49 -6.55 0.17
C THR A 116 -7.67 -6.05 -1.26
N ARG A 117 -8.88 -6.20 -1.79
CA ARG A 117 -9.30 -5.40 -2.94
C ARG A 117 -9.57 -3.97 -2.50
N TYR A 118 -9.56 -3.08 -3.47
CA TYR A 118 -9.98 -1.70 -3.30
C TYR A 118 -11.00 -1.31 -4.38
N ARG A 119 -11.76 -0.28 -4.11
CA ARG A 119 -12.61 0.41 -5.07
C ARG A 119 -11.95 1.74 -5.40
N THR A 120 -11.93 2.13 -6.67
CA THR A 120 -11.41 3.44 -7.07
C THR A 120 -12.48 4.50 -6.88
N ILE A 121 -12.09 5.64 -6.30
CA ILE A 121 -12.92 6.84 -6.15
C ILE A 121 -12.20 8.06 -6.75
N ASN A 122 -12.99 9.06 -7.17
CA ASN A 122 -12.46 10.35 -7.63
C ASN A 122 -12.21 11.32 -6.46
N ALA A 123 -11.79 12.55 -6.77
CA ALA A 123 -11.58 13.61 -5.79
C ALA A 123 -12.82 13.93 -4.93
N ALA A 124 -14.02 13.74 -5.48
CA ALA A 124 -15.29 13.95 -4.80
C ALA A 124 -15.78 12.72 -3.99
N SER A 125 -14.95 11.69 -3.85
CA SER A 125 -15.30 10.40 -3.19
C SER A 125 -16.35 9.58 -3.93
N GLU A 126 -16.58 9.83 -5.21
CA GLU A 126 -17.54 9.09 -6.02
C GLU A 126 -16.84 7.88 -6.69
N PRO A 127 -17.49 6.70 -6.76
CA PRO A 127 -16.91 5.53 -7.38
C PRO A 127 -16.62 5.73 -8.87
N VAL A 128 -15.40 5.39 -9.27
CA VAL A 128 -14.96 5.38 -10.68
C VAL A 128 -14.87 3.95 -11.17
N ARG A 129 -15.51 3.65 -12.30
CA ARG A 129 -15.42 2.36 -12.95
C ARG A 129 -14.23 2.35 -13.91
N GLY A 130 -13.34 1.37 -13.76
CA GLY A 130 -12.20 1.18 -14.64
C GLY A 130 -11.92 -0.29 -14.93
N THR A 131 -11.29 -0.55 -16.06
CA THR A 131 -10.88 -1.90 -16.48
C THR A 131 -9.65 -2.41 -15.72
N ALA A 132 -8.82 -1.49 -15.18
CA ALA A 132 -7.57 -1.82 -14.50
C ALA A 132 -7.77 -2.74 -13.28
N GLU A 133 -8.82 -2.49 -12.45
CA GLU A 133 -9.08 -3.35 -11.29
C GLU A 133 -9.58 -4.74 -11.71
N ALA A 134 -10.31 -4.87 -12.82
CA ALA A 134 -10.71 -6.17 -13.36
C ALA A 134 -9.48 -7.00 -13.77
N VAL A 135 -8.50 -6.38 -14.44
CA VAL A 135 -7.24 -7.02 -14.81
C VAL A 135 -6.45 -7.42 -13.55
N LYS A 136 -6.28 -6.51 -12.60
CA LYS A 136 -5.60 -6.80 -11.33
C LYS A 136 -6.26 -7.96 -10.56
N ARG A 137 -7.59 -8.05 -10.60
CA ARG A 137 -8.34 -9.15 -9.99
C ARG A 137 -7.97 -10.50 -10.62
N ILE A 138 -7.82 -10.56 -11.94
CA ILE A 138 -7.39 -11.78 -12.64
C ILE A 138 -5.97 -12.15 -12.24
N LEU A 139 -5.05 -11.17 -12.21
CA LEU A 139 -3.66 -11.40 -11.84
C LEU A 139 -3.51 -11.88 -10.38
N ARG A 140 -4.42 -11.50 -9.48
CA ARG A 140 -4.44 -11.96 -8.08
C ARG A 140 -5.08 -13.33 -7.87
N LEU A 141 -5.69 -13.96 -8.90
CA LEU A 141 -6.36 -15.26 -8.74
C LEU A 141 -5.49 -16.33 -8.04
N PRO A 142 -4.18 -16.47 -8.32
CA PRO A 142 -3.36 -17.45 -7.63
C PRO A 142 -3.33 -17.29 -6.11
N LEU A 143 -3.43 -16.06 -5.58
CA LEU A 143 -3.46 -15.80 -4.14
C LEU A 143 -4.75 -16.28 -3.44
N ARG A 144 -5.78 -16.65 -4.21
CA ARG A 144 -6.98 -17.33 -3.66
C ARG A 144 -6.68 -18.73 -3.17
N LEU A 145 -5.63 -19.35 -3.68
CA LEU A 145 -5.11 -20.64 -3.18
C LEU A 145 -4.38 -20.41 -1.84
N ARG A 146 -5.12 -19.90 -0.85
CA ARG A 146 -4.58 -19.43 0.43
C ARG A 146 -3.72 -20.47 1.15
N ARG A 147 -4.00 -21.77 0.98
CA ARG A 147 -3.18 -22.85 1.55
C ARG A 147 -1.78 -22.92 0.96
N LEU A 148 -1.60 -22.45 -0.28
CA LEU A 148 -0.33 -22.46 -1.03
C LEU A 148 0.30 -21.06 -1.12
N ALA A 149 -0.34 -20.03 -0.57
CA ALA A 149 0.13 -18.65 -0.65
C ALA A 149 1.33 -18.32 0.27
N ASP A 150 1.91 -19.30 0.91
CA ASP A 150 3.24 -19.30 1.55
C ASP A 150 4.36 -19.60 0.54
N ARG A 151 4.03 -20.25 -0.60
CA ARG A 151 5.01 -20.62 -1.61
C ARG A 151 5.38 -19.43 -2.50
N THR A 152 6.68 -19.27 -2.75
CA THR A 152 7.24 -18.19 -3.60
C THR A 152 6.54 -18.11 -4.96
N LEU A 153 6.32 -19.25 -5.63
CA LEU A 153 5.67 -19.29 -6.94
C LEU A 153 4.27 -18.64 -6.90
N ILE A 154 3.46 -18.97 -5.90
CA ILE A 154 2.10 -18.44 -5.77
C ILE A 154 2.12 -16.94 -5.42
N LYS A 155 3.01 -16.51 -4.53
CA LYS A 155 3.14 -15.10 -4.18
C LYS A 155 3.58 -14.25 -5.37
N ARG A 156 4.62 -14.69 -6.08
CA ARG A 156 5.18 -13.97 -7.23
C ARG A 156 4.31 -14.03 -8.48
N SER A 157 3.50 -15.08 -8.67
CA SER A 157 2.61 -15.15 -9.85
C SER A 157 1.60 -13.99 -9.94
N ALA A 158 1.24 -13.38 -8.81
CA ALA A 158 0.38 -12.19 -8.79
C ALA A 158 1.12 -10.89 -9.23
N LEU A 159 2.46 -10.96 -9.42
CA LEU A 159 3.32 -9.80 -9.66
C LEU A 159 4.08 -9.87 -11.00
N ILE A 160 4.05 -11.01 -11.70
CA ILE A 160 4.86 -11.20 -12.92
C ILE A 160 4.37 -10.40 -14.12
N PHE A 161 3.10 -10.03 -14.17
CA PHE A 161 2.48 -9.24 -15.23
C PHE A 161 2.12 -7.81 -14.80
N GLY A 162 2.75 -7.31 -13.75
CA GLY A 162 2.52 -6.01 -13.17
C GLY A 162 2.10 -6.09 -11.71
N ASN A 163 2.13 -4.96 -11.01
CA ASN A 163 1.69 -4.91 -9.62
C ASN A 163 0.16 -5.00 -9.52
N SER A 164 -0.35 -6.17 -9.19
CA SER A 164 -1.78 -6.39 -9.00
C SER A 164 -2.28 -6.06 -7.59
N ILE A 165 -1.39 -5.84 -6.63
CA ILE A 165 -1.70 -5.56 -5.23
C ILE A 165 -1.62 -4.05 -5.01
N GLY A 166 -2.69 -3.45 -4.50
CA GLY A 166 -2.70 -2.02 -4.18
C GLY A 166 -1.89 -1.73 -2.92
N CYS A 167 -0.89 -0.86 -3.00
CA CYS A 167 -0.01 -0.50 -1.90
C CYS A 167 -0.76 -0.15 -0.60
N PRO A 168 -1.75 0.77 -0.61
CA PRO A 168 -2.42 1.19 0.63
C PRO A 168 -3.30 0.09 1.26
N THR A 169 -3.57 -1.00 0.51
CA THR A 169 -4.30 -2.15 1.07
C THR A 169 -3.41 -3.07 1.89
N CYS A 170 -2.09 -2.86 1.88
CA CYS A 170 -1.12 -3.78 2.46
C CYS A 170 -0.91 -3.53 3.95
N THR A 171 -0.97 -4.60 4.75
CA THR A 171 -0.39 -4.66 6.10
C THR A 171 0.81 -5.58 6.09
N TYR A 172 1.92 -5.12 6.63
CA TYR A 172 3.16 -5.88 6.75
C TYR A 172 3.32 -6.43 8.16
N ASN A 173 3.62 -7.72 8.28
CA ASN A 173 4.05 -8.32 9.55
C ASN A 173 5.54 -8.12 9.72
N VAL A 174 5.93 -7.09 10.47
CA VAL A 174 7.34 -6.66 10.59
C VAL A 174 8.22 -7.70 11.28
N THR A 175 7.64 -8.61 12.05
CA THR A 175 8.40 -9.72 12.66
C THR A 175 8.84 -10.77 11.64
N ARG A 176 8.24 -10.75 10.44
CA ARG A 176 8.55 -11.64 9.32
C ARG A 176 9.22 -10.94 8.15
N THR A 177 8.85 -9.70 7.87
CA THR A 177 9.43 -8.93 6.77
C THR A 177 10.77 -8.32 7.13
N GLY A 178 11.02 -8.10 8.42
CA GLY A 178 12.15 -7.31 8.91
C GLY A 178 11.96 -5.81 8.69
N LEU A 179 12.95 -5.04 9.13
CA LEU A 179 13.05 -3.59 8.92
C LEU A 179 14.41 -3.27 8.26
N PRO A 180 14.48 -2.27 7.38
CA PRO A 180 13.34 -1.54 6.79
C PRO A 180 12.50 -2.44 5.88
N VAL A 181 11.21 -2.10 5.72
CA VAL A 181 10.33 -2.87 4.83
C VAL A 181 10.59 -2.54 3.36
N PHE A 182 10.81 -1.27 3.04
CA PHE A 182 11.06 -0.77 1.68
C PHE A 182 12.57 -0.57 1.48
N CYS A 183 13.24 -1.53 0.82
CA CYS A 183 14.71 -1.61 0.74
C CYS A 183 15.28 -1.25 -0.63
N ASN A 184 14.45 -0.75 -1.56
CA ASN A 184 14.87 -0.43 -2.92
C ASN A 184 15.06 1.08 -3.11
N ASP A 185 15.70 1.48 -4.22
CA ASP A 185 15.98 2.88 -4.57
C ASP A 185 15.01 3.43 -5.64
N TYR A 186 13.92 2.74 -5.90
CA TYR A 186 12.88 3.21 -6.81
C TYR A 186 12.10 4.40 -6.22
N HIS A 187 11.50 5.20 -7.10
CA HIS A 187 10.68 6.35 -6.76
C HIS A 187 9.19 6.04 -6.90
N PHE A 188 8.83 5.13 -7.82
CA PHE A 188 7.44 4.78 -8.09
C PHE A 188 7.11 3.31 -7.81
N VAL A 189 7.91 2.35 -8.29
CA VAL A 189 7.63 0.90 -8.14
C VAL A 189 8.12 0.32 -6.81
N ILE A 190 8.24 1.15 -5.80
CA ILE A 190 8.73 0.81 -4.45
C ILE A 190 7.98 -0.38 -3.87
N ASP A 191 6.65 -0.34 -3.95
CA ASP A 191 5.75 -1.37 -3.43
C ASP A 191 5.84 -2.67 -4.26
N TRP A 192 5.93 -2.56 -5.60
CA TRP A 192 6.04 -3.74 -6.46
C TRP A 192 7.34 -4.52 -6.20
N GLU A 193 8.47 -3.81 -6.14
CA GLU A 193 9.75 -4.43 -5.80
C GLU A 193 9.72 -5.03 -4.40
N THR A 194 9.19 -4.31 -3.42
CA THR A 194 9.07 -4.80 -2.05
C THR A 194 8.25 -6.07 -1.98
N LEU A 195 7.08 -6.11 -2.63
CA LEU A 195 6.24 -7.32 -2.68
C LEU A 195 6.93 -8.47 -3.43
N TRP A 196 7.67 -8.16 -4.51
CA TRP A 196 8.46 -9.17 -5.23
C TRP A 196 9.55 -9.79 -4.35
N ARG A 197 10.29 -8.98 -3.61
CA ARG A 197 11.30 -9.42 -2.64
C ARG A 197 10.67 -10.25 -1.53
N LEU A 198 9.63 -9.73 -0.87
CA LEU A 198 8.88 -10.43 0.18
C LEU A 198 8.24 -11.72 -0.34
N GLY A 199 7.85 -11.76 -1.61
CA GLY A 199 7.36 -12.95 -2.28
C GLY A 199 8.38 -14.09 -2.31
N GLY A 200 9.69 -13.80 -2.25
CA GLY A 200 10.76 -14.77 -2.13
C GLY A 200 11.10 -15.20 -0.70
N MET A 201 10.60 -14.49 0.30
CA MET A 201 10.87 -14.76 1.72
C MET A 201 9.86 -15.74 2.32
N PRO A 202 10.19 -16.40 3.46
CA PRO A 202 9.21 -17.18 4.21
C PRO A 202 8.01 -16.34 4.66
N GLY A 203 6.86 -17.00 4.79
CA GLY A 203 5.61 -16.38 5.22
C GLY A 203 4.57 -16.30 4.10
N ARG A 204 3.33 -16.05 4.48
CA ARG A 204 2.14 -16.14 3.64
C ARG A 204 1.64 -14.76 3.21
N PHE A 205 1.26 -14.64 1.93
CA PHE A 205 0.46 -13.51 1.45
C PHE A 205 -1.02 -13.88 1.58
N VAL A 206 -1.76 -13.09 2.36
CA VAL A 206 -3.22 -13.28 2.51
C VAL A 206 -3.92 -12.14 1.83
N CYS A 207 -4.45 -12.40 0.62
CA CYS A 207 -5.24 -11.44 -0.13
C CYS A 207 -6.73 -11.75 0.01
N LEU A 208 -7.51 -10.80 0.50
CA LEU A 208 -8.96 -10.91 0.60
C LEU A 208 -9.64 -10.30 -0.62
N GLU A 209 -10.64 -11.01 -1.13
CA GLU A 209 -11.48 -10.56 -2.25
C GLU A 209 -12.58 -9.57 -1.84
N LYS A 210 -12.44 -8.95 -0.67
CA LYS A 210 -13.33 -7.88 -0.18
C LYS A 210 -12.73 -6.52 -0.49
N GLU A 211 -13.54 -5.59 -0.93
CA GLU A 211 -13.20 -4.18 -1.08
C GLU A 211 -13.24 -3.52 0.29
N LEU A 212 -12.08 -3.36 0.91
CA LEU A 212 -11.94 -2.80 2.26
C LEU A 212 -11.12 -1.50 2.27
N LEU A 213 -10.96 -0.91 1.08
CA LEU A 213 -10.31 0.38 0.87
C LEU A 213 -10.92 1.07 -0.35
N ASP A 214 -11.14 2.36 -0.26
CA ASP A 214 -11.42 3.24 -1.38
C ASP A 214 -10.15 4.00 -1.75
N TYR A 215 -9.59 3.66 -2.92
CA TYR A 215 -8.38 4.27 -3.49
C TYR A 215 -8.74 5.53 -4.26
N ARG A 216 -8.22 6.67 -3.83
CA ARG A 216 -8.53 7.96 -4.44
C ARG A 216 -7.59 8.29 -5.59
N VAL A 217 -8.18 8.69 -6.70
CA VAL A 217 -7.47 9.25 -7.86
C VAL A 217 -7.78 10.73 -7.97
N HIS A 218 -6.72 11.55 -7.95
CA HIS A 218 -6.82 13.01 -8.07
C HIS A 218 -5.57 13.59 -8.74
N ASP A 219 -5.62 14.87 -9.15
CA ASP A 219 -4.55 15.47 -9.97
C ASP A 219 -3.20 15.62 -9.28
N GLN A 220 -3.20 15.72 -7.95
CA GLN A 220 -1.98 15.87 -7.15
C GLN A 220 -1.40 14.51 -6.71
N ALA A 221 -2.04 13.37 -7.06
CA ALA A 221 -1.54 12.05 -6.69
C ALA A 221 -0.16 11.78 -7.30
N GLU A 222 0.72 11.14 -6.52
CA GLU A 222 2.08 10.77 -6.96
C GLU A 222 2.06 9.93 -8.24
N THR A 223 1.06 9.09 -8.43
CA THR A 223 0.87 8.31 -9.66
C THR A 223 0.79 9.20 -10.90
N LYS A 224 0.03 10.31 -10.86
CA LYS A 224 -0.07 11.26 -12.00
C LYS A 224 1.23 12.03 -12.22
N LYS A 225 1.91 12.45 -11.15
CA LYS A 225 3.21 13.14 -11.26
C LYS A 225 4.25 12.25 -11.94
N ASN A 226 4.35 10.98 -11.51
CA ASN A 226 5.34 10.04 -12.05
C ASN A 226 5.04 9.59 -13.50
N ILE A 227 3.79 9.62 -13.94
CA ILE A 227 3.44 9.43 -15.36
C ILE A 227 3.99 10.60 -16.20
N LYS A 228 3.77 11.84 -15.77
CA LYS A 228 4.21 13.05 -16.50
C LYS A 228 5.73 13.12 -16.64
N ASN A 229 6.47 12.66 -15.66
CA ASN A 229 7.94 12.71 -15.61
C ASN A 229 8.62 11.46 -16.21
N HIS A 230 7.86 10.53 -16.80
CA HIS A 230 8.35 9.24 -17.34
C HIS A 230 9.05 8.31 -16.35
N VAL A 231 9.15 8.66 -15.06
CA VAL A 231 9.76 7.83 -14.02
C VAL A 231 9.03 6.49 -13.91
N ARG A 232 7.71 6.53 -13.89
CA ARG A 232 6.88 5.34 -13.85
C ARG A 232 7.18 4.38 -14.99
N GLU A 233 7.24 4.88 -16.22
CA GLU A 233 7.50 4.05 -17.40
C GLU A 233 8.87 3.37 -17.32
N GLN A 234 9.89 4.11 -16.94
CA GLN A 234 11.25 3.59 -16.81
C GLN A 234 11.33 2.51 -15.74
N GLU A 235 10.84 2.79 -14.54
CA GLU A 235 10.93 1.86 -13.41
C GLU A 235 10.06 0.61 -13.61
N GLU A 236 8.88 0.73 -14.22
CA GLU A 236 8.06 -0.43 -14.58
C GLU A 236 8.75 -1.31 -15.65
N GLN A 237 9.43 -0.68 -16.64
CA GLN A 237 10.25 -1.42 -17.60
C GLN A 237 11.39 -2.19 -16.91
N GLU A 238 12.10 -1.55 -15.98
CA GLU A 238 13.17 -2.19 -15.20
C GLU A 238 12.65 -3.37 -14.37
N MET A 239 11.47 -3.21 -13.73
CA MET A 239 10.83 -4.30 -13.01
C MET A 239 10.46 -5.48 -13.93
N PHE A 240 9.93 -5.21 -15.12
CA PHE A 240 9.67 -6.27 -16.09
C PHE A 240 10.96 -6.96 -16.57
N GLU A 241 12.04 -6.20 -16.81
CA GLU A 241 13.35 -6.76 -17.20
C GLU A 241 14.02 -7.57 -16.09
N ARG A 242 13.72 -7.29 -14.83
CA ARG A 242 14.14 -8.11 -13.68
C ARG A 242 13.42 -9.45 -13.61
N ILE A 243 12.21 -9.52 -14.13
CA ILE A 243 11.31 -10.70 -14.06
C ILE A 243 11.40 -11.53 -15.34
N TRP A 244 11.50 -10.88 -16.50
CA TRP A 244 11.39 -11.47 -17.82
C TRP A 244 12.60 -11.15 -18.71
N PRO A 245 12.94 -12.02 -19.69
CA PRO A 245 13.89 -11.65 -20.74
C PRO A 245 13.46 -10.36 -21.45
N ARG A 246 14.43 -9.52 -21.82
CA ARG A 246 14.20 -8.18 -22.42
C ARG A 246 13.13 -8.13 -23.53
N PRO A 247 13.10 -9.05 -24.52
CA PRO A 247 12.07 -9.01 -25.55
C PRO A 247 10.65 -9.16 -25.00
N VAL A 248 10.48 -10.04 -23.99
CA VAL A 248 9.20 -10.28 -23.32
C VAL A 248 8.82 -9.07 -22.46
N ALA A 249 9.78 -8.51 -21.73
CA ALA A 249 9.57 -7.32 -20.91
C ALA A 249 9.07 -6.13 -21.74
N ARG A 250 9.67 -5.88 -22.91
CA ARG A 250 9.23 -4.83 -23.85
C ARG A 250 7.81 -5.06 -24.36
N LEU A 251 7.47 -6.31 -24.70
CA LEU A 251 6.14 -6.65 -25.15
C LEU A 251 5.10 -6.42 -24.04
N LEU A 252 5.39 -6.87 -22.81
CA LEU A 252 4.53 -6.65 -21.64
C LEU A 252 4.33 -5.17 -21.37
N MET A 253 5.41 -4.39 -21.41
CA MET A 253 5.35 -2.94 -21.18
C MET A 253 4.50 -2.22 -22.24
N HIS A 254 4.55 -2.65 -23.52
CA HIS A 254 3.70 -2.11 -24.56
C HIS A 254 2.20 -2.23 -24.23
N PHE A 255 1.78 -3.38 -23.69
CA PHE A 255 0.39 -3.58 -23.24
C PHE A 255 0.11 -2.87 -21.91
N TYR A 256 1.06 -2.83 -20.99
CA TYR A 256 0.91 -2.23 -19.68
C TYR A 256 0.69 -0.72 -19.72
N LYS A 257 1.34 -0.02 -20.67
CA LYS A 257 1.13 1.42 -20.92
C LYS A 257 -0.31 1.78 -21.26
N LYS A 258 -1.08 0.86 -21.87
CA LYS A 258 -2.51 1.11 -22.14
C LYS A 258 -3.33 1.30 -20.86
N ALA A 259 -2.84 0.78 -19.72
CA ALA A 259 -3.49 1.01 -18.43
C ALA A 259 -3.29 2.43 -17.88
N TYR A 260 -2.36 3.23 -18.46
CA TYR A 260 -2.14 4.62 -18.03
C TYR A 260 -3.35 5.51 -18.37
N ALA A 261 -4.03 5.22 -19.47
CA ALA A 261 -5.26 5.93 -19.85
C ALA A 261 -6.39 5.84 -18.79
N ALA A 262 -6.25 4.97 -17.80
CA ALA A 262 -7.20 4.92 -16.68
C ALA A 262 -6.96 6.04 -15.64
N TYR A 263 -5.87 6.80 -15.78
CA TYR A 263 -5.49 7.90 -14.90
C TYR A 263 -5.60 9.29 -15.58
N ASP A 264 -5.91 9.33 -16.86
CA ASP A 264 -6.22 10.54 -17.62
C ASP A 264 -7.69 10.92 -17.46
#